data_3b23ee61a600e3a30fb797aa47105186
#
_entry.id   3b23ee61a600e3a30fb797aa47105186
#
_cell.length_a   1.000
_cell.length_b   1.000
_cell.length_c   1.000
_cell.angle_alpha   90.00
_cell.angle_beta   90.00
_cell.angle_gamma   90.00
#
_symmetry.space_group_name_H-M   'P 1'
#
loop_
_entity.id
_entity.type
_entity.pdbx_description
1 polymer ?
#
loop_
_entity_poly.entity_id
_entity_poly.type
_entity_poly.pdbx_seq_one_letter_code
_entity_poly.pdbx_strand_id
1 'polypeptide(L)'
;HKSPNHAFRTEAVDEDMTVKRMDNVLIVVDDLEAVKAFFVELGLKLEGQTTVEGPSVGSLIGLGDVRATLAMLRTPDGQGIELDKFHTPEAVRFGPVDAPVNALGIRRIMFAVDDIDAVVARVQARGAEVIGQMQYEESYRLAYVRGPEGIIVGVAERLG
;
A
#
# COMPACT_ATOMS: atom_id res chain seq x y z
N HIS A 1 -17.31 34.17 14.80
CA HIS A 1 -16.52 33.53 13.75
C HIS A 1 -17.17 32.20 13.39
N LYS A 2 -17.99 32.21 12.34
CA LYS A 2 -18.49 30.98 11.77
C LYS A 2 -17.36 30.36 10.96
N SER A 3 -16.81 29.22 11.41
CA SER A 3 -16.07 28.34 10.55
C SER A 3 -16.91 28.12 9.29
N PRO A 4 -16.34 28.26 8.09
CA PRO A 4 -17.07 27.85 6.91
C PRO A 4 -17.31 26.36 7.04
N ASN A 5 -18.57 26.02 7.20
CA ASN A 5 -19.00 24.63 7.11
C ASN A 5 -18.80 24.25 5.64
N HIS A 6 -17.61 23.74 5.31
CA HIS A 6 -17.40 23.09 4.04
C HIS A 6 -18.13 21.76 4.10
N ALA A 7 -19.44 21.83 4.00
CA ALA A 7 -20.19 20.65 3.62
C ALA A 7 -19.62 20.20 2.28
N PHE A 8 -18.99 19.05 2.26
CA PHE A 8 -18.67 18.37 1.01
C PHE A 8 -19.99 18.18 0.26
N ARG A 9 -20.25 19.04 -0.72
CA ARG A 9 -21.35 18.80 -1.62
C ARG A 9 -21.01 17.59 -2.44
N THR A 10 -21.60 16.46 -2.12
CA THR A 10 -21.70 15.35 -3.05
C THR A 10 -22.63 15.80 -4.17
N GLU A 11 -22.06 16.33 -5.24
CA GLU A 11 -22.81 16.47 -6.47
C GLU A 11 -23.15 15.07 -6.96
N ALA A 12 -24.40 14.90 -7.40
CA ALA A 12 -24.81 13.67 -8.05
C ALA A 12 -23.99 13.53 -9.34
N VAL A 13 -23.05 12.60 -9.36
CA VAL A 13 -22.19 12.33 -10.50
C VAL A 13 -22.79 11.16 -11.25
N ASP A 14 -22.78 11.24 -12.57
CA ASP A 14 -23.23 10.15 -13.44
C ASP A 14 -22.38 8.88 -13.15
N GLU A 15 -23.02 7.83 -12.64
CA GLU A 15 -22.36 6.58 -12.24
C GLU A 15 -21.55 5.94 -13.38
N ASP A 16 -21.97 6.14 -14.66
CA ASP A 16 -21.26 5.59 -15.80
C ASP A 16 -19.96 6.32 -16.15
N MET A 17 -19.76 7.51 -15.58
CA MET A 17 -18.60 8.37 -15.85
C MET A 17 -17.69 8.56 -14.66
N THR A 18 -17.90 7.82 -13.57
CA THR A 18 -17.16 8.01 -12.31
C THR A 18 -16.33 6.80 -11.94
N VAL A 19 -15.40 7.05 -11.01
CA VAL A 19 -14.66 5.98 -10.34
C VAL A 19 -15.65 5.11 -9.57
N LYS A 20 -15.57 3.80 -9.76
CA LYS A 20 -16.42 2.83 -9.05
C LYS A 20 -15.79 2.36 -7.75
N ARG A 21 -14.48 2.18 -7.75
CA ARG A 21 -13.71 1.71 -6.60
C ARG A 21 -12.22 1.94 -6.85
N MET A 22 -11.44 1.90 -5.80
CA MET A 22 -10.00 1.78 -5.96
C MET A 22 -9.67 0.32 -6.25
N ASP A 23 -9.03 0.04 -7.38
CA ASP A 23 -8.73 -1.34 -7.79
C ASP A 23 -7.46 -1.86 -7.15
N ASN A 24 -6.36 -1.13 -7.33
CA ASN A 24 -5.09 -1.49 -6.71
C ASN A 24 -4.15 -0.28 -6.58
N VAL A 25 -3.14 -0.45 -5.75
CA VAL A 25 -1.99 0.45 -5.62
C VAL A 25 -0.76 -0.31 -6.05
N LEU A 26 0.09 0.32 -6.87
CA LEU A 26 1.36 -0.24 -7.29
C LEU A 26 2.47 0.19 -6.35
N ILE A 27 3.27 -0.77 -5.91
CA ILE A 27 4.55 -0.53 -5.24
C ILE A 27 5.64 -1.20 -6.10
N VAL A 28 6.60 -0.41 -6.54
CA VAL A 28 7.78 -0.93 -7.23
C VAL A 28 8.81 -1.34 -6.18
N VAL A 29 9.33 -2.55 -6.29
CA VAL A 29 10.18 -3.16 -5.26
C VAL A 29 11.44 -3.77 -5.87
N ASP A 30 12.50 -3.89 -5.08
CA ASP A 30 13.73 -4.59 -5.48
C ASP A 30 13.67 -6.07 -5.10
N ASP A 31 13.27 -6.38 -3.88
CA ASP A 31 13.13 -7.75 -3.37
C ASP A 31 11.65 -8.15 -3.32
N LEU A 32 11.16 -8.66 -4.42
CA LEU A 32 9.75 -9.04 -4.56
C LEU A 32 9.34 -10.09 -3.51
N GLU A 33 10.18 -11.08 -3.24
CA GLU A 33 9.84 -12.15 -2.31
C GLU A 33 9.74 -11.64 -0.86
N ALA A 34 10.64 -10.75 -0.45
CA ALA A 34 10.60 -10.16 0.89
C ALA A 34 9.35 -9.29 1.09
N VAL A 35 9.04 -8.45 0.12
CA VAL A 35 7.88 -7.55 0.22
C VAL A 35 6.57 -8.33 0.14
N LYS A 36 6.50 -9.33 -0.74
CA LYS A 36 5.35 -10.23 -0.83
C LYS A 36 5.11 -10.95 0.50
N ALA A 37 6.16 -11.51 1.11
CA ALA A 37 6.07 -12.19 2.40
C ALA A 37 5.58 -11.24 3.52
N PHE A 38 6.01 -10.00 3.51
CA PHE A 38 5.55 -8.99 4.46
C PHE A 38 4.04 -8.76 4.37
N PHE A 39 3.51 -8.56 3.17
CA PHE A 39 2.07 -8.34 3.00
C PHE A 39 1.24 -9.59 3.28
N VAL A 40 1.75 -10.77 2.97
CA VAL A 40 1.09 -12.03 3.36
C VAL A 40 1.04 -12.18 4.88
N GLU A 41 2.12 -11.86 5.58
CA GLU A 41 2.16 -11.88 7.04
C GLU A 41 1.20 -10.84 7.65
N LEU A 42 1.02 -9.71 7.00
CA LEU A 42 0.06 -8.68 7.41
C LEU A 42 -1.38 -9.18 7.30
N GLY A 43 -1.65 -10.12 6.39
CA GLY A 43 -2.98 -10.72 6.22
C GLY A 43 -3.52 -10.68 4.79
N LEU A 44 -2.76 -10.16 3.83
CA LEU A 44 -3.18 -10.17 2.44
C LEU A 44 -2.95 -11.56 1.82
N LYS A 45 -3.71 -11.85 0.78
CA LYS A 45 -3.62 -13.12 0.07
C LYS A 45 -3.02 -12.91 -1.31
N LEU A 46 -2.02 -13.71 -1.65
CA LEU A 46 -1.47 -13.72 -3.01
C LEU A 46 -2.51 -14.29 -3.97
N GLU A 47 -2.93 -13.47 -4.93
CA GLU A 47 -3.88 -13.86 -5.97
C GLU A 47 -3.17 -14.48 -7.17
N GLY A 48 -2.02 -13.91 -7.56
CA GLY A 48 -1.27 -14.40 -8.70
C GLY A 48 0.04 -13.67 -8.88
N GLN A 49 0.89 -14.25 -9.71
CA GLN A 49 2.19 -13.69 -10.07
C GLN A 49 2.49 -14.03 -11.52
N THR A 50 2.99 -13.06 -12.27
CA THR A 50 3.33 -13.25 -13.69
C THR A 50 4.47 -12.32 -14.08
N THR A 51 5.15 -12.67 -15.17
CA THR A 51 6.14 -11.79 -15.81
C THR A 51 5.54 -11.22 -17.08
N VAL A 52 5.62 -9.92 -17.25
CA VAL A 52 5.18 -9.22 -18.44
C VAL A 52 6.35 -8.60 -19.17
N GLU A 53 6.26 -8.53 -20.50
CA GLU A 53 7.29 -7.92 -21.34
C GLU A 53 6.69 -7.50 -22.67
N GLY A 54 7.42 -6.65 -23.37
CA GLY A 54 7.12 -6.28 -24.75
C GLY A 54 6.58 -4.87 -24.93
N PRO A 55 6.35 -4.47 -26.19
CA PRO A 55 6.00 -3.09 -26.55
C PRO A 55 4.67 -2.59 -25.98
N SER A 56 3.68 -3.46 -25.84
CA SER A 56 2.37 -3.07 -25.30
C SER A 56 2.45 -2.63 -23.86
N VAL A 57 3.26 -3.31 -23.05
CA VAL A 57 3.50 -2.94 -21.66
C VAL A 57 4.26 -1.62 -21.59
N GLY A 58 5.32 -1.47 -22.39
CA GLY A 58 6.09 -0.23 -22.47
C GLY A 58 5.21 0.96 -22.89
N SER A 59 4.33 0.77 -23.85
CA SER A 59 3.39 1.81 -24.27
C SER A 59 2.43 2.22 -23.17
N LEU A 60 1.97 1.25 -22.39
CA LEU A 60 1.05 1.52 -21.28
C LEU A 60 1.71 2.39 -20.20
N ILE A 61 2.93 2.06 -19.81
CA ILE A 61 3.60 2.71 -18.68
C ILE A 61 4.60 3.81 -19.09
N GLY A 62 4.73 4.07 -20.38
CA GLY A 62 5.61 5.14 -20.88
C GLY A 62 7.10 4.83 -20.78
N LEU A 63 7.48 3.56 -20.82
CA LEU A 63 8.86 3.12 -20.82
C LEU A 63 9.14 2.30 -22.09
N GLY A 64 10.41 2.27 -22.52
CA GLY A 64 10.84 1.37 -23.60
C GLY A 64 11.18 0.00 -23.02
N ASP A 65 11.19 -1.02 -23.85
CA ASP A 65 11.74 -2.34 -23.60
C ASP A 65 11.59 -2.85 -22.15
N VAL A 66 10.35 -3.12 -21.76
CA VAL A 66 10.00 -3.46 -20.38
C VAL A 66 9.96 -4.99 -20.19
N ARG A 67 10.56 -5.44 -19.10
CA ARG A 67 10.36 -6.77 -18.54
C ARG A 67 10.23 -6.66 -17.03
N ALA A 68 9.12 -7.10 -16.47
CA ALA A 68 8.83 -6.99 -15.04
C ALA A 68 8.05 -8.18 -14.54
N THR A 69 8.30 -8.56 -13.29
CA THR A 69 7.51 -9.58 -12.59
C THR A 69 6.54 -8.88 -11.65
N LEU A 70 5.26 -9.21 -11.78
CA LEU A 70 4.16 -8.63 -11.02
C LEU A 70 3.59 -9.66 -10.07
N ALA A 71 3.34 -9.25 -8.82
CA ALA A 71 2.58 -10.04 -7.86
C ALA A 71 1.35 -9.24 -7.43
N MET A 72 0.18 -9.86 -7.46
CA MET A 72 -1.07 -9.24 -7.02
C MET A 72 -1.51 -9.85 -5.70
N LEU A 73 -1.69 -8.99 -4.70
CA LEU A 73 -2.21 -9.38 -3.39
C LEU A 73 -3.57 -8.71 -3.15
N ARG A 74 -4.43 -9.39 -2.42
CA ARG A 74 -5.79 -8.90 -2.12
C ARG A 74 -6.07 -8.95 -0.63
N THR A 75 -6.77 -7.91 -0.15
CA THR A 75 -7.43 -7.93 1.15
C THR A 75 -8.66 -8.84 1.10
N PRO A 76 -9.22 -9.26 2.26
CA PRO A 76 -10.44 -10.08 2.25
C PRO A 76 -11.61 -9.45 1.52
N ASP A 77 -11.72 -8.13 1.50
CA ASP A 77 -12.79 -7.41 0.78
C ASP A 77 -12.45 -7.09 -0.68
N GLY A 78 -11.29 -7.56 -1.18
CA GLY A 78 -10.94 -7.48 -2.59
C GLY A 78 -10.10 -6.27 -3.01
N GLN A 79 -9.63 -5.45 -2.09
CA GLN A 79 -8.72 -4.35 -2.42
C GLN A 79 -7.35 -4.89 -2.80
N GLY A 80 -6.72 -4.31 -3.82
CA GLY A 80 -5.49 -4.84 -4.40
C GLY A 80 -4.23 -4.05 -4.06
N ILE A 81 -3.15 -4.79 -3.87
CA ILE A 81 -1.79 -4.25 -3.93
C ILE A 81 -1.05 -5.03 -5.00
N GLU A 82 -0.49 -4.31 -5.97
CA GLU A 82 0.38 -4.87 -6.99
C GLU A 82 1.83 -4.57 -6.62
N LEU A 83 2.68 -5.58 -6.65
CA LEU A 83 4.11 -5.43 -6.44
C LEU A 83 4.82 -5.73 -7.76
N ASP A 84 5.64 -4.78 -8.25
CA ASP A 84 6.38 -4.95 -9.49
C ASP A 84 7.87 -4.94 -9.22
N LYS A 85 8.55 -5.99 -9.68
CA LYS A 85 10.00 -6.05 -9.79
C LYS A 85 10.39 -5.81 -11.26
N PHE A 86 11.05 -4.70 -11.53
CA PHE A 86 11.55 -4.39 -12.88
C PHE A 86 12.88 -5.10 -13.12
N HIS A 87 12.93 -5.91 -14.17
CA HIS A 87 14.17 -6.50 -14.67
C HIS A 87 14.83 -5.58 -15.68
N THR A 88 14.02 -4.95 -16.53
CA THR A 88 14.42 -3.96 -17.55
C THR A 88 13.28 -2.97 -17.77
N PRO A 89 13.52 -1.65 -17.76
CA PRO A 89 14.69 -1.00 -17.18
C PRO A 89 14.73 -1.19 -15.66
N GLU A 90 15.90 -1.06 -15.05
CA GLU A 90 16.04 -1.16 -13.60
C GLU A 90 15.22 -0.10 -12.87
N ALA A 91 14.71 -0.45 -11.70
CA ALA A 91 13.98 0.48 -10.85
C ALA A 91 14.83 1.69 -10.47
N VAL A 92 14.20 2.87 -10.44
CA VAL A 92 14.85 4.13 -10.09
C VAL A 92 14.61 4.43 -8.60
N ARG A 93 15.67 4.81 -7.90
CA ARG A 93 15.58 5.19 -6.50
C ARG A 93 15.44 6.70 -6.36
N PHE A 94 14.36 7.14 -5.70
CA PHE A 94 14.06 8.57 -5.53
C PHE A 94 14.66 9.22 -4.30
N GLY A 95 14.98 8.44 -3.29
CA GLY A 95 15.47 8.99 -2.04
C GLY A 95 15.82 7.90 -1.05
N PRO A 96 16.10 8.26 0.21
CA PRO A 96 16.46 7.28 1.21
C PRO A 96 15.31 6.33 1.53
N VAL A 97 15.64 5.06 1.78
CA VAL A 97 14.68 4.01 2.13
C VAL A 97 13.92 4.35 3.41
N ASP A 98 14.56 5.07 4.32
CA ASP A 98 13.99 5.46 5.61
C ASP A 98 13.41 6.88 5.62
N ALA A 99 13.01 7.40 4.47
CA ALA A 99 12.38 8.72 4.37
C ALA A 99 11.23 8.86 5.37
N PRO A 100 11.11 9.99 6.06
CA PRO A 100 10.09 10.19 7.08
C PRO A 100 8.67 10.22 6.48
N VAL A 101 7.67 10.07 7.32
CA VAL A 101 6.27 10.03 6.92
C VAL A 101 5.84 11.31 6.18
N ASN A 102 6.48 12.44 6.46
CA ASN A 102 6.17 13.72 5.81
C ASN A 102 6.97 14.00 4.54
N ALA A 103 7.70 13.04 4.00
CA ALA A 103 8.31 13.19 2.68
C ALA A 103 7.20 13.23 1.62
N LEU A 104 7.40 14.05 0.58
CA LEU A 104 6.39 14.23 -0.46
C LEU A 104 6.09 12.91 -1.20
N GLY A 105 4.83 12.73 -1.56
CA GLY A 105 4.35 11.59 -2.32
C GLY A 105 3.40 10.71 -1.51
N ILE A 106 3.06 9.55 -2.06
CA ILE A 106 2.25 8.55 -1.37
C ILE A 106 3.11 7.94 -0.27
N ARG A 107 2.66 8.07 0.99
CA ARG A 107 3.52 7.72 2.12
C ARG A 107 3.06 6.52 2.91
N ARG A 108 1.78 6.20 2.88
CA ARG A 108 1.22 5.19 3.76
C ARG A 108 0.06 4.47 3.09
N ILE A 109 -0.01 3.15 3.31
CA ILE A 109 -1.21 2.35 3.04
C ILE A 109 -1.72 1.90 4.41
N MET A 110 -3.00 2.14 4.69
CA MET A 110 -3.60 1.80 5.98
C MET A 110 -4.60 0.66 5.84
N PHE A 111 -4.51 -0.29 6.76
CA PHE A 111 -5.41 -1.42 6.82
C PHE A 111 -6.19 -1.41 8.13
N ALA A 112 -7.48 -1.70 8.05
CA ALA A 112 -8.28 -1.99 9.22
C ALA A 112 -8.01 -3.44 9.65
N VAL A 113 -7.80 -3.66 10.94
CA VAL A 113 -7.49 -4.98 11.51
C VAL A 113 -8.36 -5.24 12.73
N ASP A 114 -8.57 -6.52 13.06
CA ASP A 114 -9.35 -6.91 14.23
C ASP A 114 -8.52 -6.93 15.52
N ASP A 115 -7.24 -7.26 15.41
CA ASP A 115 -6.31 -7.36 16.55
C ASP A 115 -4.99 -6.71 16.18
N ILE A 116 -4.83 -5.45 16.55
CA ILE A 116 -3.64 -4.67 16.22
C ILE A 116 -2.38 -5.23 16.88
N ASP A 117 -2.47 -5.71 18.11
CA ASP A 117 -1.31 -6.24 18.82
C ASP A 117 -0.78 -7.50 18.12
N ALA A 118 -1.68 -8.38 17.69
CA ALA A 118 -1.29 -9.59 16.97
C ALA A 118 -0.66 -9.28 15.61
N VAL A 119 -1.23 -8.33 14.88
CA VAL A 119 -0.70 -7.92 13.56
C VAL A 119 0.68 -7.29 13.70
N VAL A 120 0.82 -6.35 14.63
CA VAL A 120 2.11 -5.67 14.88
C VAL A 120 3.17 -6.68 15.29
N ALA A 121 2.84 -7.63 16.18
CA ALA A 121 3.77 -8.67 16.61
C ALA A 121 4.25 -9.54 15.44
N ARG A 122 3.34 -9.92 14.55
CA ARG A 122 3.70 -10.73 13.36
C ARG A 122 4.66 -10.02 12.43
N VAL A 123 4.40 -8.75 12.12
CA VAL A 123 5.28 -8.01 11.21
C VAL A 123 6.60 -7.63 11.87
N GLN A 124 6.61 -7.36 13.17
CA GLN A 124 7.87 -7.18 13.92
C GLN A 124 8.74 -8.44 13.90
N ALA A 125 8.14 -9.60 14.00
CA ALA A 125 8.86 -10.88 13.92
C ALA A 125 9.54 -11.07 12.55
N ARG A 126 9.06 -10.38 11.52
CA ARG A 126 9.65 -10.34 10.17
C ARG A 126 10.61 -9.17 9.97
N GLY A 127 10.91 -8.42 11.02
CA GLY A 127 11.88 -7.32 10.97
C GLY A 127 11.30 -5.93 10.73
N ALA A 128 9.98 -5.78 10.70
CA ALA A 128 9.36 -4.46 10.59
C ALA A 128 9.60 -3.64 11.87
N GLU A 129 9.78 -2.35 11.72
CA GLU A 129 9.95 -1.42 12.83
C GLU A 129 8.66 -0.68 13.11
N VAL A 130 8.28 -0.58 14.38
CA VAL A 130 7.17 0.29 14.78
C VAL A 130 7.67 1.74 14.78
N ILE A 131 7.07 2.57 13.92
CA ILE A 131 7.37 4.00 13.87
C ILE A 131 6.71 4.70 15.06
N GLY A 132 5.44 4.38 15.33
CA GLY A 132 4.69 4.95 16.43
C GLY A 132 3.35 4.25 16.61
N GLN A 133 2.78 4.46 17.79
CA GLN A 133 1.45 3.96 18.14
C GLN A 133 0.69 5.04 18.88
N MET A 134 -0.64 5.04 18.72
CA MET A 134 -1.50 5.91 19.51
C MET A 134 -2.88 5.28 19.66
N GLN A 135 -3.58 5.72 20.70
CA GLN A 135 -5.00 5.47 20.85
C GLN A 135 -5.73 6.80 20.67
N TYR A 136 -6.66 6.83 19.74
CA TYR A 136 -7.51 7.99 19.52
C TYR A 136 -8.80 7.81 20.32
N GLU A 137 -8.87 8.49 21.46
CA GLU A 137 -10.00 8.38 22.41
C GLU A 137 -10.30 6.92 22.73
N GLU A 138 -11.58 6.54 22.80
CA GLU A 138 -12.01 5.14 22.96
C GLU A 138 -12.44 4.52 21.60
N SER A 139 -12.05 5.15 20.49
CA SER A 139 -12.54 4.81 19.15
C SER A 139 -11.59 3.90 18.38
N TYR A 140 -10.30 4.22 18.37
CA TYR A 140 -9.32 3.53 17.55
C TYR A 140 -7.97 3.39 18.25
N ARG A 141 -7.31 2.28 17.98
CA ARG A 141 -5.88 2.12 18.18
C ARG A 141 -5.20 2.10 16.83
N LEU A 142 -4.10 2.82 16.73
CA LEU A 142 -3.37 3.02 15.49
C LEU A 142 -1.90 2.69 15.68
N ALA A 143 -1.29 2.10 14.67
CA ALA A 143 0.17 1.92 14.63
C ALA A 143 0.66 2.15 13.21
N TYR A 144 1.84 2.77 13.10
CA TYR A 144 2.59 2.85 11.86
C TYR A 144 3.80 1.95 11.98
N VAL A 145 4.02 1.13 10.96
CA VAL A 145 5.18 0.25 10.88
C VAL A 145 5.93 0.51 9.56
N ARG A 146 7.24 0.36 9.62
CA ARG A 146 8.09 0.42 8.44
C ARG A 146 8.50 -1.00 8.09
N GLY A 147 8.05 -1.46 6.94
CA GLY A 147 8.34 -2.77 6.39
C GLY A 147 9.62 -2.78 5.54
N PRO A 148 9.80 -3.86 4.78
CA PRO A 148 10.93 -3.96 3.87
C PRO A 148 10.91 -2.82 2.85
N GLU A 149 12.09 -2.38 2.43
CA GLU A 149 12.32 -1.30 1.47
C GLU A 149 11.71 0.05 1.90
N GLY A 150 11.50 0.23 3.21
CA GLY A 150 10.98 1.48 3.77
C GLY A 150 9.49 1.69 3.62
N ILE A 151 8.74 0.69 3.19
CA ILE A 151 7.29 0.78 2.99
C ILE A 151 6.60 1.07 4.32
N ILE A 152 5.85 2.17 4.38
CA ILE A 152 5.10 2.53 5.58
C ILE A 152 3.67 2.00 5.48
N VAL A 153 3.30 1.19 6.47
CA VAL A 153 1.96 0.65 6.61
C VAL A 153 1.36 1.13 7.91
N GLY A 154 0.12 1.62 7.84
CA GLY A 154 -0.67 1.90 9.03
C GLY A 154 -1.64 0.75 9.29
N VAL A 155 -1.86 0.44 10.55
CA VAL A 155 -2.91 -0.50 10.98
C VAL A 155 -3.81 0.19 11.99
N ALA A 156 -5.10 -0.05 11.87
CA ALA A 156 -6.12 0.55 12.70
C ALA A 156 -7.09 -0.50 13.21
N GLU A 157 -7.26 -0.56 14.52
CA GLU A 157 -8.27 -1.39 15.17
C GLU A 157 -9.35 -0.50 15.74
N ARG A 158 -10.59 -0.78 15.38
CA ARG A 158 -11.73 -0.07 15.93
C ARG A 158 -12.07 -0.65 17.31
N LEU A 159 -12.18 0.22 18.31
CA LEU A 159 -12.56 -0.13 19.68
C LEU A 159 -14.06 0.09 19.88
N GLY A 160 -14.77 -0.94 20.26
CA GLY A 160 -16.21 -0.85 20.56
C GLY A 160 -17.17 -0.81 19.41
#